data_f038e7afb3c9082d04d7323da2be3953
#
_entry.id   f038e7afb3c9082d04d7323da2be3953
#
_cell.length_a   1.000
_cell.length_b   1.000
_cell.length_c   1.000
_cell.angle_alpha   90.00
_cell.angle_beta   90.00
_cell.angle_gamma   90.00
#
_symmetry.space_group_name_H-M   'P 1'
#
loop_
_entity.id
_entity.type
_entity.pdbx_description
1 polymer ?
#
loop_
_entity_poly.entity_id
_entity_poly.type
_entity_poly.pdbx_seq_one_letter_code
_entity_poly.pdbx_strand_id
1 'polypeptide(L)'
;MFHETYLGLHYTPANRLRPFAHHLSSMTNAFIVGSKRTAFGSFGGKLSNITAAQLGGYAAKAALAQLPANTPVSSTVFGVVAHTDHTAPYTSRHVGHYAGLPVNVPALTINRLCGSGFQAVINAIHEIKVGDSDVVLTGGTENMSMSPYTLHGVRFGNTRYGVDLKLVDSLAIALVDQVPVPTPMGITAENLAEKYGITRQQCDEFALQSQQRWAKAHEDGAFKDEITPIEVKVKKATEIFEVDEYPRPKTTIETLAKLPSVFKKDGVVTAGNASGICD
;
A
#
# COMPACT_ATOMS: atom_id res chain seq x y z
N MET A 1 36.16 -15.11 9.05
CA MET A 1 37.03 -14.57 7.98
C MET A 1 36.09 -14.09 6.89
N PHE A 2 35.61 -12.84 7.02
CA PHE A 2 34.68 -12.23 6.07
C PHE A 2 35.51 -11.49 5.02
N HIS A 3 35.40 -11.88 3.76
CA HIS A 3 35.95 -11.15 2.63
C HIS A 3 35.03 -9.97 2.34
N GLU A 4 35.45 -8.77 2.65
CA GLU A 4 34.87 -7.55 2.13
C GLU A 4 35.23 -7.45 0.64
N THR A 5 34.23 -7.61 -0.22
CA THR A 5 34.37 -7.30 -1.66
C THR A 5 33.96 -5.83 -1.84
N TYR A 6 34.94 -4.92 -1.79
CA TYR A 6 34.74 -3.55 -2.27
C TYR A 6 34.62 -3.59 -3.79
N LEU A 7 33.44 -3.28 -4.33
CA LEU A 7 33.27 -2.90 -5.72
C LEU A 7 33.92 -1.51 -5.90
N GLY A 8 35.18 -1.51 -6.29
CA GLY A 8 35.87 -0.30 -6.70
C GLY A 8 35.29 0.22 -8.01
N LEU A 9 34.50 1.28 -7.94
CA LEU A 9 34.18 2.07 -9.12
C LEU A 9 35.45 2.72 -9.62
N HIS A 10 36.10 2.12 -10.63
CA HIS A 10 37.20 2.75 -11.38
C HIS A 10 36.61 3.89 -12.20
N TYR A 11 36.79 5.11 -11.70
CA TYR A 11 36.55 6.32 -12.46
C TYR A 11 37.67 6.49 -13.48
N THR A 12 37.41 6.19 -14.76
CA THR A 12 38.28 6.61 -15.86
C THR A 12 37.85 8.02 -16.29
N PRO A 13 38.76 9.01 -16.24
CA PRO A 13 38.44 10.34 -16.73
C PRO A 13 38.56 10.34 -18.27
N ALA A 14 37.50 9.95 -18.98
CA ALA A 14 37.36 10.24 -20.39
C ALA A 14 36.65 11.58 -20.56
N ASN A 15 37.42 12.59 -20.90
CA ASN A 15 37.08 13.92 -21.33
C ASN A 15 35.67 14.08 -21.93
N ARG A 16 34.74 14.52 -21.13
CA ARG A 16 33.65 15.48 -21.43
C ARG A 16 33.13 16.00 -20.11
N LEU A 17 33.78 17.01 -19.57
CA LEU A 17 33.16 17.94 -18.65
C LEU A 17 32.00 18.63 -19.41
N ARG A 18 30.82 18.05 -19.37
CA ARG A 18 29.60 18.86 -19.56
C ARG A 18 29.58 19.84 -18.38
N PRO A 19 29.41 21.13 -18.63
CA PRO A 19 29.45 22.10 -17.55
C PRO A 19 28.31 21.80 -16.58
N PHE A 20 28.68 21.42 -15.37
CA PHE A 20 27.77 21.16 -14.23
C PHE A 20 26.93 22.41 -13.85
N ALA A 21 27.23 23.57 -14.45
CA ALA A 21 26.63 24.86 -14.14
C ALA A 21 25.23 25.10 -14.74
N HIS A 22 24.76 24.29 -15.70
CA HIS A 22 23.48 24.58 -16.35
C HIS A 22 22.28 23.75 -15.85
N HIS A 23 22.49 22.79 -14.90
CA HIS A 23 21.39 21.93 -14.43
C HIS A 23 20.76 22.38 -13.10
N LEU A 24 21.28 23.45 -12.46
CA LEU A 24 20.72 23.97 -11.20
C LEU A 24 19.70 25.13 -11.38
N SER A 25 19.42 25.57 -12.60
CA SER A 25 18.56 26.77 -12.81
C SER A 25 17.14 26.51 -13.29
N SER A 26 16.74 25.29 -13.62
CA SER A 26 15.32 24.96 -13.83
C SER A 26 14.92 23.89 -12.82
N MET A 27 14.21 24.26 -11.77
CA MET A 27 13.48 23.30 -10.96
C MET A 27 12.45 22.63 -11.86
N THR A 28 12.77 21.45 -12.38
CA THR A 28 11.81 20.65 -13.15
C THR A 28 10.63 20.35 -12.25
N ASN A 29 9.47 20.89 -12.58
CA ASN A 29 8.25 20.59 -11.87
C ASN A 29 7.77 19.21 -12.29
N ALA A 30 7.38 18.38 -11.33
CA ALA A 30 6.68 17.13 -11.58
C ALA A 30 5.16 17.39 -11.48
N PHE A 31 4.41 16.85 -12.42
CA PHE A 31 2.96 16.99 -12.48
C PHE A 31 2.28 15.63 -12.45
N ILE A 32 1.15 15.53 -11.75
CA ILE A 32 0.26 14.37 -11.83
C ILE A 32 -0.61 14.56 -13.08
N VAL A 33 -0.45 13.68 -14.07
CA VAL A 33 -1.13 13.76 -15.36
C VAL A 33 -2.22 12.72 -15.56
N GLY A 34 -2.35 11.78 -14.62
CA GLY A 34 -3.41 10.77 -14.57
C GLY A 34 -3.43 10.11 -13.21
N SER A 35 -4.62 9.82 -12.71
CA SER A 35 -4.77 9.11 -11.42
C SER A 35 -6.06 8.29 -11.40
N LYS A 36 -5.96 7.06 -10.93
CA LYS A 36 -7.08 6.15 -10.72
C LYS A 36 -6.81 5.24 -9.52
N ARG A 37 -7.85 4.74 -8.90
CA ARG A 37 -7.79 3.69 -7.88
C ARG A 37 -8.84 2.60 -8.13
N THR A 38 -8.66 1.44 -7.57
CA THR A 38 -9.76 0.49 -7.36
C THR A 38 -10.62 0.96 -6.19
N ALA A 39 -11.83 0.44 -6.07
CA ALA A 39 -12.55 0.54 -4.81
C ALA A 39 -11.83 -0.31 -3.75
N PHE A 40 -11.94 0.08 -2.46
CA PHE A 40 -11.36 -0.66 -1.34
C PHE A 40 -12.25 -1.85 -0.97
N GLY A 41 -11.66 -3.05 -0.92
CA GLY A 41 -12.31 -4.28 -0.46
C GLY A 41 -12.27 -4.43 1.06
N SER A 42 -13.27 -5.07 1.62
CA SER A 42 -13.24 -5.52 3.01
C SER A 42 -12.36 -6.75 3.18
N PHE A 43 -11.76 -6.92 4.35
CA PHE A 43 -11.03 -8.13 4.70
C PHE A 43 -11.88 -9.38 4.52
N GLY A 44 -11.43 -10.34 3.72
CA GLY A 44 -12.20 -11.51 3.30
C GLY A 44 -13.37 -11.20 2.36
N GLY A 45 -13.41 -9.98 1.79
CA GLY A 45 -14.46 -9.51 0.88
C GLY A 45 -14.24 -9.91 -0.59
N LYS A 46 -14.83 -9.15 -1.49
CA LYS A 46 -14.87 -9.48 -2.92
C LYS A 46 -13.50 -9.46 -3.59
N LEU A 47 -12.53 -8.71 -3.06
CA LEU A 47 -11.18 -8.62 -3.61
C LEU A 47 -10.21 -9.68 -3.06
N SER A 48 -10.60 -10.46 -2.07
CA SER A 48 -9.75 -11.39 -1.31
C SER A 48 -8.94 -12.41 -2.14
N ASN A 49 -9.31 -12.65 -3.40
CA ASN A 49 -8.63 -13.60 -4.29
C ASN A 49 -7.89 -12.95 -5.47
N ILE A 50 -7.72 -11.61 -5.46
CA ILE A 50 -7.04 -10.87 -6.50
C ILE A 50 -5.72 -10.36 -5.92
N THR A 51 -4.59 -10.73 -6.53
CA THR A 51 -3.28 -10.33 -5.99
C THR A 51 -3.11 -8.81 -5.95
N ALA A 52 -2.31 -8.32 -5.00
CA ALA A 52 -1.99 -6.90 -4.89
C ALA A 52 -1.47 -6.33 -6.23
N ALA A 53 -0.62 -7.08 -6.95
CA ALA A 53 -0.11 -6.66 -8.24
C ALA A 53 -1.22 -6.55 -9.32
N GLN A 54 -2.22 -7.43 -9.30
CA GLN A 54 -3.36 -7.34 -10.21
C GLN A 54 -4.24 -6.12 -9.89
N LEU A 55 -4.53 -5.87 -8.61
CA LEU A 55 -5.28 -4.69 -8.18
C LEU A 55 -4.58 -3.39 -8.62
N GLY A 56 -3.28 -3.28 -8.35
CA GLY A 56 -2.46 -2.17 -8.84
C GLY A 56 -2.48 -2.05 -10.36
N GLY A 57 -2.48 -3.18 -11.07
CA GLY A 57 -2.55 -3.24 -12.53
C GLY A 57 -3.85 -2.68 -13.10
N TYR A 58 -5.00 -2.96 -12.50
CA TYR A 58 -6.29 -2.37 -12.92
C TYR A 58 -6.28 -0.85 -12.78
N ALA A 59 -5.87 -0.34 -11.62
CA ALA A 59 -5.77 1.11 -11.39
C ALA A 59 -4.76 1.78 -12.33
N ALA A 60 -3.58 1.18 -12.50
CA ALA A 60 -2.52 1.67 -13.37
C ALA A 60 -2.95 1.72 -14.84
N LYS A 61 -3.59 0.66 -15.35
CA LYS A 61 -4.13 0.62 -16.71
C LYS A 61 -5.15 1.73 -16.96
N ALA A 62 -6.04 1.95 -16.00
CA ALA A 62 -7.06 3.01 -16.08
C ALA A 62 -6.44 4.42 -15.98
N ALA A 63 -5.40 4.61 -15.16
CA ALA A 63 -4.66 5.87 -15.10
C ALA A 63 -3.93 6.17 -16.40
N LEU A 64 -3.26 5.17 -17.00
CA LEU A 64 -2.59 5.32 -18.30
C LEU A 64 -3.56 5.64 -19.43
N ALA A 65 -4.79 5.14 -19.37
CA ALA A 65 -5.83 5.43 -20.36
C ALA A 65 -6.28 6.92 -20.39
N GLN A 66 -5.92 7.69 -19.36
CA GLN A 66 -6.15 9.14 -19.34
C GLN A 66 -5.10 9.94 -20.15
N LEU A 67 -4.00 9.29 -20.54
CA LEU A 67 -2.90 9.90 -21.28
C LEU A 67 -3.05 9.68 -22.78
N PRO A 68 -2.37 10.49 -23.62
CA PRO A 68 -2.28 10.22 -25.05
C PRO A 68 -1.80 8.80 -25.32
N ALA A 69 -2.37 8.16 -26.33
CA ALA A 69 -2.00 6.81 -26.72
C ALA A 69 -0.47 6.75 -26.97
N ASN A 70 0.16 5.65 -26.49
CA ASN A 70 1.60 5.43 -26.61
C ASN A 70 2.48 6.42 -25.84
N THR A 71 1.97 7.12 -24.82
CA THR A 71 2.83 7.91 -23.93
C THR A 71 3.91 6.98 -23.35
N PRO A 72 5.20 7.27 -23.57
CA PRO A 72 6.29 6.40 -23.09
C PRO A 72 6.38 6.53 -21.56
N VAL A 73 6.32 5.40 -20.88
CA VAL A 73 6.58 5.32 -19.44
C VAL A 73 8.01 4.86 -19.24
N SER A 74 8.81 5.68 -18.55
CA SER A 74 10.25 5.45 -18.35
C SER A 74 10.54 4.47 -17.22
N SER A 75 9.69 4.48 -16.18
CA SER A 75 9.89 3.68 -14.96
C SER A 75 8.56 3.40 -14.25
N THR A 76 8.55 2.37 -13.42
CA THR A 76 7.44 2.08 -12.50
C THR A 76 7.93 2.03 -11.05
N VAL A 77 7.22 2.70 -10.14
CA VAL A 77 7.54 2.68 -8.71
C VAL A 77 6.27 2.41 -7.90
N PHE A 78 6.19 1.25 -7.25
CA PHE A 78 5.01 0.89 -6.45
C PHE A 78 5.37 0.49 -5.03
N GLY A 79 4.54 0.95 -4.09
CA GLY A 79 4.60 0.56 -2.70
C GLY A 79 3.75 -0.67 -2.41
N VAL A 80 4.31 -1.60 -1.64
CA VAL A 80 3.61 -2.74 -1.05
C VAL A 80 4.29 -3.07 0.28
N VAL A 81 3.53 -3.49 1.28
CA VAL A 81 4.08 -3.78 2.61
C VAL A 81 4.20 -5.28 2.84
N ALA A 82 3.09 -6.00 2.69
CA ALA A 82 3.02 -7.42 2.98
C ALA A 82 3.33 -8.27 1.74
N HIS A 83 4.08 -9.35 1.95
CA HIS A 83 4.28 -10.36 0.94
C HIS A 83 3.10 -11.35 1.00
N THR A 84 1.98 -10.94 0.43
CA THR A 84 0.71 -11.68 0.47
C THR A 84 0.65 -12.83 -0.53
N ASP A 85 1.55 -12.83 -1.50
CA ASP A 85 1.76 -13.93 -2.44
C ASP A 85 3.25 -14.04 -2.82
N HIS A 86 3.62 -15.14 -3.47
CA HIS A 86 5.01 -15.42 -3.88
C HIS A 86 5.55 -14.49 -4.97
N THR A 87 4.71 -13.63 -5.56
CA THR A 87 5.11 -12.66 -6.59
C THR A 87 5.36 -11.26 -6.02
N ALA A 88 5.04 -11.05 -4.76
CA ALA A 88 5.11 -9.74 -4.09
C ALA A 88 6.46 -9.01 -4.21
N PRO A 89 7.65 -9.66 -4.21
CA PRO A 89 8.92 -8.96 -4.46
C PRO A 89 8.99 -8.23 -5.80
N TYR A 90 8.16 -8.65 -6.77
CA TYR A 90 8.10 -8.09 -8.12
C TYR A 90 6.87 -7.19 -8.35
N THR A 91 6.21 -6.74 -7.29
CA THR A 91 4.91 -6.03 -7.37
C THR A 91 4.93 -4.91 -8.40
N SER A 92 5.88 -3.98 -8.34
CA SER A 92 5.95 -2.86 -9.28
C SER A 92 6.09 -3.32 -10.73
N ARG A 93 6.94 -4.33 -10.98
CA ARG A 93 7.11 -4.91 -12.31
C ARG A 93 5.82 -5.54 -12.83
N HIS A 94 5.14 -6.30 -11.97
CA HIS A 94 3.89 -6.97 -12.36
C HIS A 94 2.75 -5.97 -12.58
N VAL A 95 2.65 -4.92 -11.77
CA VAL A 95 1.71 -3.81 -12.01
C VAL A 95 1.94 -3.21 -13.40
N GLY A 96 3.19 -2.87 -13.76
CA GLY A 96 3.53 -2.38 -15.08
C GLY A 96 3.11 -3.34 -16.20
N HIS A 97 3.35 -4.64 -16.01
CA HIS A 97 2.95 -5.67 -16.97
C HIS A 97 1.42 -5.76 -17.12
N TYR A 98 0.67 -5.80 -16.01
CA TYR A 98 -0.81 -5.82 -16.04
C TYR A 98 -1.40 -4.53 -16.62
N ALA A 99 -0.69 -3.41 -16.48
CA ALA A 99 -1.07 -2.14 -17.09
C ALA A 99 -0.77 -2.09 -18.61
N GLY A 100 -0.04 -3.07 -19.14
CA GLY A 100 0.29 -3.18 -20.56
C GLY A 100 1.61 -2.53 -20.96
N LEU A 101 2.48 -2.19 -19.99
CA LEU A 101 3.79 -1.63 -20.28
C LEU A 101 4.76 -2.67 -20.87
N PRO A 102 5.69 -2.24 -21.72
CA PRO A 102 6.76 -3.10 -22.25
C PRO A 102 7.60 -3.73 -21.13
N VAL A 103 8.09 -4.95 -21.37
CA VAL A 103 8.84 -5.75 -20.38
C VAL A 103 10.20 -5.13 -19.99
N ASN A 104 10.73 -4.23 -20.79
CA ASN A 104 11.99 -3.53 -20.57
C ASN A 104 11.86 -2.26 -19.71
N VAL A 105 10.65 -1.86 -19.31
CA VAL A 105 10.46 -0.75 -18.37
C VAL A 105 11.00 -1.16 -17.00
N PRO A 106 11.97 -0.42 -16.43
CA PRO A 106 12.51 -0.72 -15.11
C PRO A 106 11.44 -0.52 -14.03
N ALA A 107 11.60 -1.27 -12.93
CA ALA A 107 10.60 -1.27 -11.86
C ALA A 107 11.25 -1.30 -10.48
N LEU A 108 10.75 -0.48 -9.57
CA LEU A 108 11.17 -0.41 -8.17
C LEU A 108 9.98 -0.68 -7.24
N THR A 109 10.06 -1.76 -6.47
CA THR A 109 9.11 -2.03 -5.39
C THR A 109 9.69 -1.49 -4.09
N ILE A 110 8.90 -0.70 -3.35
CA ILE A 110 9.35 -0.05 -2.12
C ILE A 110 8.45 -0.39 -0.95
N ASN A 111 9.02 -0.36 0.24
CA ASN A 111 8.30 -0.52 1.49
C ASN A 111 8.71 0.57 2.49
N ARG A 112 7.76 1.41 2.86
CA ARG A 112 7.83 2.38 3.95
C ARG A 112 6.57 2.25 4.81
N LEU A 113 6.17 1.01 5.09
CA LEU A 113 4.94 0.66 5.80
C LEU A 113 3.72 1.37 5.18
N CYS A 114 2.77 1.84 5.98
CA CYS A 114 1.55 2.51 5.53
C CYS A 114 1.79 3.74 4.61
N GLY A 115 3.01 4.30 4.63
CA GLY A 115 3.43 5.41 3.76
C GLY A 115 4.02 4.98 2.41
N SER A 116 4.02 3.69 2.05
CA SER A 116 4.71 3.18 0.85
C SER A 116 4.19 3.77 -0.45
N GLY A 117 2.87 3.88 -0.61
CA GLY A 117 2.27 4.48 -1.81
C GLY A 117 2.66 5.96 -1.97
N PHE A 118 2.64 6.72 -0.88
CA PHE A 118 3.10 8.11 -0.88
C PHE A 118 4.59 8.23 -1.16
N GLN A 119 5.41 7.35 -0.57
CA GLN A 119 6.84 7.31 -0.83
C GLN A 119 7.16 6.98 -2.29
N ALA A 120 6.34 6.15 -2.94
CA ALA A 120 6.49 5.84 -4.36
C ALA A 120 6.36 7.11 -5.23
N VAL A 121 5.39 7.98 -4.93
CA VAL A 121 5.24 9.28 -5.59
C VAL A 121 6.47 10.17 -5.37
N ILE A 122 7.02 10.20 -4.15
CA ILE A 122 8.24 10.97 -3.84
C ILE A 122 9.42 10.45 -4.67
N ASN A 123 9.60 9.13 -4.76
CA ASN A 123 10.67 8.53 -5.56
C ASN A 123 10.50 8.87 -7.05
N ALA A 124 9.28 8.80 -7.58
CA ALA A 124 8.98 9.19 -8.95
C ALA A 124 9.34 10.66 -9.23
N ILE A 125 9.02 11.57 -8.30
CA ILE A 125 9.41 12.97 -8.39
C ILE A 125 10.94 13.13 -8.40
N HIS A 126 11.66 12.33 -7.60
CA HIS A 126 13.12 12.37 -7.59
C HIS A 126 13.70 11.89 -8.92
N GLU A 127 13.21 10.78 -9.50
CA GLU A 127 13.65 10.31 -10.81
C GLU A 127 13.47 11.37 -11.90
N ILE A 128 12.30 12.05 -11.92
CA ILE A 128 12.03 13.13 -12.87
C ILE A 128 12.99 14.32 -12.65
N LYS A 129 13.20 14.73 -11.39
CA LYS A 129 14.05 15.88 -11.07
C LYS A 129 15.52 15.68 -11.39
N VAL A 130 16.03 14.45 -11.27
CA VAL A 130 17.44 14.15 -11.61
C VAL A 130 17.61 13.82 -13.10
N GLY A 131 16.52 13.70 -13.86
CA GLY A 131 16.54 13.43 -15.30
C GLY A 131 16.69 11.97 -15.68
N ASP A 132 16.45 11.05 -14.75
CA ASP A 132 16.47 9.60 -15.00
C ASP A 132 15.20 9.12 -15.72
N SER A 133 14.09 9.82 -15.51
CA SER A 133 12.77 9.50 -16.06
C SER A 133 12.00 10.75 -16.48
N ASP A 134 11.25 10.67 -17.59
CA ASP A 134 10.33 11.72 -18.04
C ASP A 134 8.90 11.47 -17.53
N VAL A 135 8.45 10.21 -17.57
CA VAL A 135 7.13 9.77 -17.13
C VAL A 135 7.27 8.54 -16.24
N VAL A 136 6.76 8.61 -15.04
CA VAL A 136 6.82 7.50 -14.07
C VAL A 136 5.41 7.06 -13.70
N LEU A 137 5.12 5.78 -13.85
CA LEU A 137 3.93 5.16 -13.30
C LEU A 137 4.18 4.83 -11.83
N THR A 138 3.41 5.43 -10.92
CA THR A 138 3.65 5.29 -9.48
C THR A 138 2.37 5.10 -8.70
N GLY A 139 2.46 4.41 -7.56
CA GLY A 139 1.32 4.17 -6.68
C GLY A 139 1.63 3.23 -5.53
N GLY A 140 0.58 2.66 -4.98
CA GLY A 140 0.66 1.61 -3.96
C GLY A 140 -0.49 0.63 -4.11
N THR A 141 -0.28 -0.58 -3.63
CA THR A 141 -1.28 -1.63 -3.69
C THR A 141 -1.07 -2.61 -2.54
N GLU A 142 -2.15 -3.19 -2.04
CA GLU A 142 -2.11 -4.19 -0.99
C GLU A 142 -3.31 -5.15 -1.14
N ASN A 143 -3.16 -6.38 -0.70
CA ASN A 143 -4.25 -7.30 -0.42
C ASN A 143 -3.97 -8.00 0.89
N MET A 144 -4.56 -7.52 1.98
CA MET A 144 -4.33 -8.07 3.32
C MET A 144 -5.02 -9.41 3.53
N SER A 145 -6.10 -9.70 2.80
CA SER A 145 -6.81 -10.98 2.86
C SER A 145 -5.97 -12.16 2.39
N MET A 146 -4.99 -11.92 1.51
CA MET A 146 -4.09 -12.96 1.00
C MET A 146 -2.86 -13.19 1.90
N SER A 147 -2.75 -12.51 3.04
CA SER A 147 -1.60 -12.69 3.94
C SER A 147 -1.48 -14.13 4.41
N PRO A 148 -0.34 -14.80 4.17
CA PRO A 148 -0.18 -16.21 4.48
C PRO A 148 0.08 -16.45 5.97
N TYR A 149 -0.18 -17.67 6.41
CA TYR A 149 0.45 -18.21 7.60
C TYR A 149 1.84 -18.74 7.24
N THR A 150 2.85 -18.41 8.01
CA THR A 150 4.24 -18.78 7.76
C THR A 150 4.75 -19.79 8.77
N LEU A 151 5.62 -20.68 8.31
CA LEU A 151 6.31 -21.66 9.12
C LEU A 151 7.80 -21.37 9.11
N HIS A 152 8.37 -21.10 10.29
CA HIS A 152 9.77 -20.72 10.44
C HIS A 152 10.63 -21.88 10.97
N GLY A 153 11.93 -21.85 10.65
CA GLY A 153 12.93 -22.75 11.22
C GLY A 153 12.95 -24.17 10.65
N VAL A 154 12.15 -24.48 9.62
CA VAL A 154 12.03 -25.85 9.07
C VAL A 154 12.87 -26.11 7.81
N ARG A 155 13.45 -25.08 7.18
CA ARG A 155 14.20 -25.22 5.91
C ARG A 155 15.34 -26.21 5.95
N PHE A 156 15.99 -26.34 7.11
CA PHE A 156 17.15 -27.21 7.29
C PHE A 156 16.88 -28.38 8.27
N GLY A 157 15.65 -28.89 8.28
CA GLY A 157 15.33 -30.14 8.93
C GLY A 157 15.10 -30.07 10.44
N ASN A 158 14.67 -28.95 10.99
CA ASN A 158 14.32 -28.85 12.42
C ASN A 158 12.96 -29.49 12.79
N THR A 159 12.47 -30.40 11.95
CA THR A 159 11.23 -31.16 12.20
C THR A 159 11.61 -32.52 12.78
N ARG A 160 11.43 -32.71 14.10
CA ARG A 160 11.71 -33.96 14.80
C ARG A 160 10.41 -34.58 15.28
N TYR A 161 10.43 -35.91 15.50
CA TYR A 161 9.32 -36.62 16.12
C TYR A 161 8.96 -36.01 17.48
N GLY A 162 7.66 -35.72 17.68
CA GLY A 162 7.16 -35.16 18.93
C GLY A 162 7.36 -33.64 19.10
N VAL A 163 7.78 -32.90 18.02
CA VAL A 163 7.89 -31.45 18.04
C VAL A 163 6.71 -30.81 17.27
N ASP A 164 5.96 -29.98 17.95
CA ASP A 164 4.90 -29.21 17.32
C ASP A 164 5.47 -28.12 16.40
N LEU A 165 4.80 -27.88 15.25
CA LEU A 165 5.12 -26.83 14.33
C LEU A 165 4.14 -25.67 14.51
N LYS A 166 4.66 -24.48 14.81
CA LYS A 166 3.86 -23.27 15.00
C LYS A 166 3.71 -22.52 13.69
N LEU A 167 2.49 -22.40 13.20
CA LEU A 167 2.14 -21.45 12.13
C LEU A 167 1.98 -20.05 12.73
N VAL A 168 2.51 -19.06 12.02
CA VAL A 168 2.48 -17.65 12.43
C VAL A 168 1.68 -16.87 11.40
N ASP A 169 0.66 -16.15 11.84
CA ASP A 169 -0.10 -15.22 11.00
C ASP A 169 0.79 -14.04 10.61
N SER A 170 1.16 -13.98 9.33
CA SER A 170 2.05 -12.94 8.82
C SER A 170 1.41 -11.54 8.86
N LEU A 171 0.08 -11.44 8.74
CA LEU A 171 -0.62 -10.17 8.86
C LEU A 171 -0.58 -9.64 10.29
N ALA A 172 -0.90 -10.48 11.27
CA ALA A 172 -0.86 -10.10 12.67
C ALA A 172 0.55 -9.65 13.11
N ILE A 173 1.58 -10.34 12.65
CA ILE A 173 2.98 -9.96 12.96
C ILE A 173 3.39 -8.68 12.25
N ALA A 174 2.95 -8.44 11.01
CA ALA A 174 3.26 -7.21 10.27
C ALA A 174 2.67 -5.94 10.92
N LEU A 175 1.64 -6.08 11.75
CA LEU A 175 1.02 -4.97 12.49
C LEU A 175 1.69 -4.70 13.86
N VAL A 176 2.80 -5.37 14.16
CA VAL A 176 3.55 -5.22 15.41
C VAL A 176 4.98 -4.78 15.09
N ASP A 177 5.36 -3.60 15.57
CA ASP A 177 6.78 -3.21 15.59
C ASP A 177 7.51 -4.08 16.61
N GLN A 178 8.50 -4.85 16.14
CA GLN A 178 9.18 -5.85 16.96
C GLN A 178 10.33 -5.27 17.78
N VAL A 179 10.82 -4.08 17.48
CA VAL A 179 12.04 -3.49 18.08
C VAL A 179 11.78 -2.04 18.48
N PRO A 180 12.23 -1.60 19.65
CA PRO A 180 12.97 -2.34 20.69
C PRO A 180 12.09 -3.27 21.56
N VAL A 181 10.78 -3.04 21.58
CA VAL A 181 9.81 -3.82 22.34
C VAL A 181 8.62 -4.12 21.43
N PRO A 182 8.18 -5.37 21.31
CA PRO A 182 7.01 -5.72 20.49
C PRO A 182 5.81 -4.84 20.83
N THR A 183 5.43 -3.96 19.91
CA THR A 183 4.38 -2.95 20.10
C THR A 183 3.38 -3.02 18.95
N PRO A 184 2.19 -3.58 19.18
CA PRO A 184 1.09 -3.51 18.20
C PRO A 184 0.72 -2.06 17.85
N MET A 185 0.33 -1.80 16.61
CA MET A 185 -0.04 -0.44 16.16
C MET A 185 -1.20 0.15 16.96
N GLY A 186 -2.15 -0.68 17.44
CA GLY A 186 -3.20 -0.23 18.34
C GLY A 186 -2.67 0.26 19.70
N ILE A 187 -1.62 -0.38 20.24
CA ILE A 187 -0.95 0.11 21.47
C ILE A 187 -0.22 1.43 21.19
N THR A 188 0.38 1.60 20.02
CA THR A 188 0.97 2.90 19.63
C THR A 188 -0.09 4.01 19.65
N ALA A 189 -1.29 3.73 19.13
CA ALA A 189 -2.41 4.68 19.17
C ALA A 189 -2.87 4.98 20.60
N GLU A 190 -2.97 3.96 21.47
CA GLU A 190 -3.28 4.15 22.90
C GLU A 190 -2.24 5.04 23.61
N ASN A 191 -0.94 4.80 23.36
CA ASN A 191 0.15 5.57 23.92
C ASN A 191 0.10 7.04 23.47
N LEU A 192 -0.25 7.31 22.21
CA LEU A 192 -0.43 8.66 21.71
C LEU A 192 -1.65 9.34 22.32
N ALA A 193 -2.75 8.61 22.45
CA ALA A 193 -3.95 9.13 23.12
C ALA A 193 -3.67 9.54 24.57
N GLU A 194 -2.96 8.72 25.33
CA GLU A 194 -2.54 9.04 26.69
C GLU A 194 -1.62 10.26 26.73
N LYS A 195 -0.60 10.29 25.85
CA LYS A 195 0.37 11.37 25.78
C LYS A 195 -0.26 12.72 25.46
N TYR A 196 -1.25 12.76 24.58
CA TYR A 196 -1.89 13.99 24.11
C TYR A 196 -3.27 14.28 24.73
N GLY A 197 -3.71 13.46 25.67
CA GLY A 197 -5.01 13.62 26.34
C GLY A 197 -6.20 13.43 25.41
N ILE A 198 -6.08 12.59 24.38
CA ILE A 198 -7.16 12.31 23.44
C ILE A 198 -8.14 11.32 24.09
N THR A 199 -9.40 11.68 24.11
CA THR A 199 -10.44 10.86 24.76
C THR A 199 -11.07 9.86 23.79
N ARG A 200 -11.68 8.81 24.35
CA ARG A 200 -12.50 7.85 23.60
C ARG A 200 -13.60 8.53 22.79
N GLN A 201 -14.28 9.49 23.38
CA GLN A 201 -15.34 10.24 22.72
C GLN A 201 -14.82 10.98 21.48
N GLN A 202 -13.68 11.66 21.58
CA GLN A 202 -13.06 12.34 20.43
C GLN A 202 -12.71 11.36 19.30
N CYS A 203 -12.20 10.17 19.64
CA CYS A 203 -11.91 9.12 18.65
C CYS A 203 -13.20 8.64 17.95
N ASP A 204 -14.27 8.42 18.69
CA ASP A 204 -15.55 7.96 18.15
C ASP A 204 -16.23 9.05 17.29
N GLU A 205 -16.17 10.32 17.70
CA GLU A 205 -16.68 11.46 16.94
C GLU A 205 -15.93 11.62 15.60
N PHE A 206 -14.61 11.47 15.62
CA PHE A 206 -13.79 11.49 14.39
C PHE A 206 -14.14 10.33 13.46
N ALA A 207 -14.30 9.12 14.00
CA ALA A 207 -14.70 7.95 13.23
C ALA A 207 -16.08 8.13 12.59
N LEU A 208 -17.07 8.61 13.38
CA LEU A 208 -18.39 8.92 12.87
C LEU A 208 -18.36 9.96 11.73
N GLN A 209 -17.61 11.04 11.93
CA GLN A 209 -17.44 12.06 10.90
C GLN A 209 -16.83 11.49 9.62
N SER A 210 -15.86 10.57 9.73
CA SER A 210 -15.26 9.88 8.58
C SER A 210 -16.30 9.08 7.79
N GLN A 211 -17.15 8.30 8.48
CA GLN A 211 -18.22 7.52 7.84
C GLN A 211 -19.25 8.42 7.15
N GLN A 212 -19.65 9.51 7.80
CA GLN A 212 -20.60 10.48 7.25
C GLN A 212 -20.04 11.21 6.02
N ARG A 213 -18.76 11.59 6.04
CA ARG A 213 -18.08 12.24 4.91
C ARG A 213 -18.00 11.31 3.70
N TRP A 214 -17.66 10.04 3.95
CA TRP A 214 -17.65 9.05 2.88
C TRP A 214 -19.05 8.87 2.28
N ALA A 215 -20.09 8.71 3.12
CA ALA A 215 -21.46 8.53 2.67
C ALA A 215 -21.93 9.69 1.80
N LYS A 216 -21.68 10.93 2.24
CA LYS A 216 -22.01 12.12 1.46
C LYS A 216 -21.25 12.19 0.15
N ALA A 217 -19.94 11.96 0.15
CA ALA A 217 -19.11 11.97 -1.05
C ALA A 217 -19.56 10.90 -2.05
N HIS A 218 -19.96 9.72 -1.56
CA HIS A 218 -20.49 8.66 -2.40
C HIS A 218 -21.84 9.06 -3.03
N GLU A 219 -22.75 9.62 -2.25
CA GLU A 219 -24.06 10.12 -2.74
C GLU A 219 -23.88 11.24 -3.77
N ASP A 220 -22.97 12.17 -3.51
CA ASP A 220 -22.64 13.27 -4.42
C ASP A 220 -21.89 12.79 -5.68
N GLY A 221 -21.49 11.52 -5.76
CA GLY A 221 -20.76 10.93 -6.88
C GLY A 221 -19.29 11.37 -6.98
N ALA A 222 -18.69 11.88 -5.89
CA ALA A 222 -17.33 12.41 -5.87
C ALA A 222 -16.26 11.36 -6.28
N PHE A 223 -16.55 10.07 -6.09
CA PHE A 223 -15.59 8.99 -6.40
C PHE A 223 -15.66 8.47 -7.84
N LYS A 224 -16.62 8.92 -8.67
CA LYS A 224 -16.84 8.39 -10.03
C LYS A 224 -15.64 8.58 -10.94
N ASP A 225 -14.94 9.71 -10.78
CA ASP A 225 -13.80 10.02 -11.66
C ASP A 225 -12.50 9.38 -11.19
N GLU A 226 -12.43 8.90 -9.94
CA GLU A 226 -11.22 8.27 -9.41
C GLU A 226 -11.29 6.74 -9.39
N ILE A 227 -12.45 6.15 -9.13
CA ILE A 227 -12.61 4.69 -9.08
C ILE A 227 -12.69 4.11 -10.49
N THR A 228 -11.88 3.08 -10.75
CA THR A 228 -12.02 2.22 -11.92
C THR A 228 -12.80 0.97 -11.54
N PRO A 229 -13.92 0.66 -12.22
CA PRO A 229 -14.64 -0.58 -11.99
C PRO A 229 -13.80 -1.77 -12.42
N ILE A 230 -13.88 -2.86 -11.67
CA ILE A 230 -13.22 -4.12 -11.99
C ILE A 230 -14.21 -5.27 -11.94
N GLU A 231 -14.02 -6.25 -12.80
CA GLU A 231 -14.78 -7.48 -12.77
C GLU A 231 -14.24 -8.42 -11.71
N VAL A 232 -15.11 -8.86 -10.82
CA VAL A 232 -14.76 -9.82 -9.76
C VAL A 232 -15.62 -11.07 -9.86
N LYS A 233 -15.04 -12.22 -9.59
CA LYS A 233 -15.77 -13.47 -9.52
C LYS A 233 -16.29 -13.71 -8.11
N VAL A 234 -17.62 -13.69 -7.95
CA VAL A 234 -18.28 -13.99 -6.69
C VAL A 234 -19.06 -15.28 -6.84
N LYS A 235 -18.56 -16.37 -6.26
CA LYS A 235 -19.11 -17.74 -6.44
C LYS A 235 -19.13 -18.13 -7.92
N LYS A 236 -20.31 -18.21 -8.54
CA LYS A 236 -20.50 -18.60 -9.96
C LYS A 236 -20.83 -17.40 -10.86
N ALA A 237 -20.95 -16.19 -10.32
CA ALA A 237 -21.30 -14.98 -11.06
C ALA A 237 -20.07 -14.06 -11.21
N THR A 238 -20.08 -13.24 -12.26
CA THR A 238 -19.19 -12.10 -12.42
C THR A 238 -19.96 -10.85 -12.02
N GLU A 239 -19.39 -10.03 -11.15
CA GLU A 239 -19.96 -8.76 -10.68
C GLU A 239 -18.98 -7.62 -10.97
N ILE A 240 -19.52 -6.42 -11.15
CA ILE A 240 -18.71 -5.21 -11.22
C ILE A 240 -18.47 -4.70 -9.79
N PHE A 241 -17.22 -4.52 -9.44
CA PHE A 241 -16.81 -3.96 -8.16
C PHE A 241 -16.31 -2.53 -8.37
N GLU A 242 -17.09 -1.56 -7.89
CA GLU A 242 -16.86 -0.12 -8.14
C GLU A 242 -17.23 0.77 -6.94
N VAL A 243 -17.55 0.15 -5.80
CA VAL A 243 -17.92 0.86 -4.57
C VAL A 243 -17.05 0.34 -3.42
N ASP A 244 -16.52 1.26 -2.61
CA ASP A 244 -15.76 0.90 -1.41
C ASP A 244 -16.62 0.05 -0.49
N GLU A 245 -16.16 -1.15 -0.15
CA GLU A 245 -16.93 -2.17 0.56
C GLU A 245 -16.86 -2.01 2.09
N TYR A 246 -15.78 -1.40 2.57
CA TYR A 246 -15.50 -1.28 4.01
C TYR A 246 -16.35 -0.24 4.75
N PRO A 247 -16.74 0.93 4.19
CA PRO A 247 -17.48 1.96 4.92
C PRO A 247 -18.80 1.47 5.49
N ARG A 248 -19.19 2.08 6.61
CA ARG A 248 -20.42 1.76 7.37
C ARG A 248 -21.27 3.03 7.56
N PRO A 249 -21.98 3.51 6.51
CA PRO A 249 -22.69 4.79 6.54
C PRO A 249 -23.81 4.89 7.57
N LYS A 250 -24.29 3.75 8.08
CA LYS A 250 -25.32 3.69 9.14
C LYS A 250 -24.75 3.77 10.55
N THR A 251 -23.45 3.99 10.71
CA THR A 251 -22.79 4.15 12.01
C THR A 251 -23.37 5.35 12.76
N THR A 252 -23.59 5.20 14.06
CA THR A 252 -24.02 6.27 14.97
C THR A 252 -23.08 6.36 16.15
N ILE A 253 -23.10 7.49 16.87
CA ILE A 253 -22.24 7.67 18.05
C ILE A 253 -22.58 6.67 19.15
N GLU A 254 -23.86 6.32 19.31
CA GLU A 254 -24.33 5.36 20.29
C GLU A 254 -23.85 3.93 19.97
N THR A 255 -23.72 3.59 18.69
CA THR A 255 -23.18 2.29 18.29
C THR A 255 -21.67 2.21 18.52
N LEU A 256 -20.94 3.28 18.26
CA LEU A 256 -19.51 3.38 18.53
C LEU A 256 -19.21 3.32 20.03
N ALA A 257 -19.92 4.07 20.83
CA ALA A 257 -19.74 4.13 22.29
C ALA A 257 -19.91 2.76 22.99
N LYS A 258 -20.71 1.85 22.41
CA LYS A 258 -20.94 0.49 22.95
C LYS A 258 -19.80 -0.48 22.64
N LEU A 259 -18.89 -0.16 21.74
CA LEU A 259 -17.81 -1.07 21.36
C LEU A 259 -16.76 -1.17 22.47
N PRO A 260 -16.28 -2.36 22.79
CA PRO A 260 -15.21 -2.53 23.78
C PRO A 260 -13.88 -2.02 23.25
N SER A 261 -13.02 -1.57 24.15
CA SER A 261 -11.61 -1.30 23.84
C SER A 261 -10.89 -2.61 23.51
N VAL A 262 -10.05 -2.59 22.50
CA VAL A 262 -9.43 -3.81 21.92
C VAL A 262 -8.02 -4.05 22.46
N PHE A 263 -7.21 -3.02 22.65
CA PHE A 263 -5.78 -3.15 22.96
C PHE A 263 -5.43 -2.86 24.40
N LYS A 264 -6.15 -1.99 25.08
CA LYS A 264 -5.91 -1.59 26.47
C LYS A 264 -7.24 -1.59 27.22
N LYS A 265 -7.26 -2.12 28.43
CA LYS A 265 -8.45 -2.00 29.29
C LYS A 265 -8.80 -0.52 29.48
N ASP A 266 -10.03 -0.16 29.26
CA ASP A 266 -10.53 1.22 29.30
C ASP A 266 -9.80 2.18 28.35
N GLY A 267 -9.20 1.64 27.29
CA GLY A 267 -8.49 2.38 26.25
C GLY A 267 -9.46 3.08 25.28
N VAL A 268 -8.89 3.83 24.33
CA VAL A 268 -9.64 4.63 23.35
C VAL A 268 -9.87 3.91 22.03
N VAL A 269 -9.06 2.89 21.71
CA VAL A 269 -9.09 2.19 20.41
C VAL A 269 -10.11 1.07 20.42
N THR A 270 -11.03 1.10 19.45
CA THR A 270 -12.06 0.08 19.25
C THR A 270 -12.12 -0.37 17.79
N ALA A 271 -12.87 -1.43 17.51
CA ALA A 271 -13.12 -1.88 16.15
C ALA A 271 -13.87 -0.85 15.28
N GLY A 272 -14.53 0.14 15.88
CA GLY A 272 -15.29 1.16 15.16
C GLY A 272 -14.51 2.45 14.86
N ASN A 273 -13.41 2.70 15.56
CA ASN A 273 -12.59 3.89 15.41
C ASN A 273 -11.14 3.61 14.99
N ALA A 274 -10.76 2.34 14.84
CA ALA A 274 -9.49 1.94 14.29
C ALA A 274 -9.52 1.90 12.76
N SER A 275 -8.32 1.98 12.14
CA SER A 275 -8.16 1.73 10.71
C SER A 275 -8.55 0.28 10.36
N GLY A 276 -9.28 0.09 9.27
CA GLY A 276 -9.69 -1.23 8.81
C GLY A 276 -8.57 -2.03 8.18
N ILE A 277 -8.68 -3.35 8.28
CA ILE A 277 -7.92 -4.29 7.45
C ILE A 277 -8.69 -4.39 6.13
N CYS A 278 -8.04 -4.05 5.02
CA CYS A 278 -8.67 -3.87 3.71
C CYS A 278 -7.82 -4.48 2.58
N ASP A 279 -8.47 -4.68 1.44
CA ASP A 279 -7.85 -5.12 0.19
C ASP A 279 -7.89 -4.02 -0.88
#